data_23eb6f96082fd53a07815617089c07dc
#
_entry.id   23eb6f96082fd53a07815617089c07dc
#
_cell.length_a   1.000
_cell.length_b   1.000
_cell.length_c   1.000
_cell.angle_alpha   90.00
_cell.angle_beta   90.00
_cell.angle_gamma   90.00
#
_symmetry.space_group_name_H-M   'P 1'
#
loop_
_entity.id
_entity.type
_entity.pdbx_description
1 polymer ?
#
loop_
_entity_poly.entity_id
_entity_poly.type
_entity_poly.pdbx_seq_one_letter_code
_entity_poly.pdbx_strand_id
1 'polypeptide(L)'
;MEISESTWAFIAKHRREDVRDVALHAKHDGDVDVPFALEQIAGWQRASLKLPDWASHDGLIFPPQVPMEQCSSQFTAQYKARLAQRLLAEEAVDDDSPTSLVDLTGGFGVDFSYMSRVFNRAIYVEQQSILCDIARHNFPILGLDHAEVINDDSTAVLDTLGRVSMIFLDPARRDDHGSRTYAIADCMPDVLTLKDMLLAKAPTVMVKLSPMLDWYKTVADFAGAVHEVHIVSTGNECKELLLVLGRGRYASPLVVCANDEQVLSYKAGDNSDNHTTISDSALAARNTCNTEDSLSEESANDFDSSHWKYLYEPNASIMKAGCFDVLEQRFAVHHINPNSHLFVAAEPIADFPGRSFAIESIATMNKKELKQLLAGLTHANIAVRNFPLTVAQLRKKLKLKDGGSTYLFATTDAQGRHLVLRTKKRKSGSL
;
A
#
# COMPACT_ATOMS: atom_id res chain seq x y z
N MET A 1 2.22 -24.74 24.37
CA MET A 1 0.74 -24.73 24.50
C MET A 1 0.26 -26.11 24.08
N GLU A 2 -0.25 -26.94 25.01
CA GLU A 2 -0.80 -28.24 24.67
C GLU A 2 -2.30 -28.10 24.34
N ILE A 3 -2.67 -28.43 23.12
CA ILE A 3 -4.05 -28.36 22.62
C ILE A 3 -4.52 -29.79 22.39
N SER A 4 -5.66 -30.19 22.99
CA SER A 4 -6.18 -31.54 22.90
C SER A 4 -6.57 -31.92 21.44
N GLU A 5 -6.43 -33.19 21.10
CA GLU A 5 -6.87 -33.72 19.78
C GLU A 5 -8.36 -33.46 19.52
N SER A 6 -9.18 -33.51 20.56
CA SER A 6 -10.61 -33.20 20.49
C SER A 6 -10.87 -31.74 20.14
N THR A 7 -10.07 -30.81 20.65
CA THR A 7 -10.15 -29.39 20.28
C THR A 7 -9.76 -29.16 18.81
N TRP A 8 -8.67 -29.77 18.34
CA TRP A 8 -8.28 -29.70 16.93
C TRP A 8 -9.33 -30.32 16.00
N ALA A 9 -9.90 -31.47 16.35
CA ALA A 9 -10.97 -32.12 15.59
C ALA A 9 -12.22 -31.22 15.51
N PHE A 10 -12.56 -30.55 16.62
CA PHE A 10 -13.66 -29.58 16.65
C PHE A 10 -13.41 -28.39 15.71
N ILE A 11 -12.22 -27.80 15.78
CA ILE A 11 -11.83 -26.69 14.89
C ILE A 11 -11.92 -27.14 13.41
N ALA A 12 -11.31 -28.26 13.06
CA ALA A 12 -11.29 -28.77 11.69
C ALA A 12 -12.71 -29.02 11.14
N LYS A 13 -13.60 -29.54 11.97
CA LYS A 13 -14.99 -29.82 11.60
C LYS A 13 -15.79 -28.54 11.34
N HIS A 14 -15.61 -27.51 12.18
CA HIS A 14 -16.46 -26.33 12.21
C HIS A 14 -15.85 -25.08 11.55
N ARG A 15 -14.59 -25.11 11.11
CA ARG A 15 -13.87 -23.92 10.60
C ARG A 15 -14.53 -23.19 9.42
N ARG A 16 -15.49 -23.83 8.73
CA ARG A 16 -16.21 -23.21 7.60
C ARG A 16 -17.64 -22.78 7.94
N GLU A 17 -18.09 -23.01 9.16
CA GLU A 17 -19.41 -22.62 9.65
C GLU A 17 -19.36 -21.21 10.23
N ASP A 18 -20.51 -20.54 10.35
CA ASP A 18 -20.58 -19.24 11.03
C ASP A 18 -20.19 -19.40 12.51
N VAL A 19 -19.16 -18.65 12.95
CA VAL A 19 -18.62 -18.75 14.31
C VAL A 19 -19.71 -18.50 15.38
N ARG A 20 -20.69 -17.63 15.10
CA ARG A 20 -21.77 -17.33 16.04
C ARG A 20 -22.72 -18.52 16.18
N ASP A 21 -23.02 -19.18 15.07
CA ASP A 21 -23.85 -20.38 15.08
C ASP A 21 -23.15 -21.53 15.80
N VAL A 22 -21.83 -21.70 15.57
CA VAL A 22 -21.01 -22.68 16.30
C VAL A 22 -21.04 -22.36 17.81
N ALA A 23 -20.87 -21.11 18.20
CA ALA A 23 -20.87 -20.69 19.63
C ALA A 23 -22.22 -20.97 20.32
N LEU A 24 -23.33 -20.78 19.60
CA LEU A 24 -24.69 -21.02 20.13
C LEU A 24 -24.99 -22.51 20.33
N HIS A 25 -24.40 -23.39 19.51
CA HIS A 25 -24.71 -24.83 19.52
C HIS A 25 -23.61 -25.69 20.14
N ALA A 26 -22.44 -25.10 20.46
CA ALA A 26 -21.35 -25.81 21.09
C ALA A 26 -21.77 -26.30 22.47
N LYS A 27 -21.71 -27.62 22.68
CA LYS A 27 -21.91 -28.22 23.99
C LYS A 27 -20.58 -28.11 24.76
N HIS A 28 -20.61 -27.59 25.97
CA HIS A 28 -19.49 -27.61 26.90
C HIS A 28 -19.32 -29.04 27.48
N ASP A 29 -19.08 -30.02 26.62
CA ASP A 29 -19.04 -31.43 26.99
C ASP A 29 -17.68 -32.02 26.58
N GLY A 30 -16.89 -32.44 27.55
CA GLY A 30 -15.63 -33.13 27.33
C GLY A 30 -14.38 -32.26 27.25
N ASP A 31 -13.32 -32.79 26.60
CA ASP A 31 -11.97 -32.23 26.54
C ASP A 31 -11.78 -31.11 25.48
N VAL A 32 -12.86 -30.53 24.98
CA VAL A 32 -12.82 -29.45 23.97
C VAL A 32 -12.73 -28.11 24.66
N ASP A 33 -11.65 -27.36 24.43
CA ASP A 33 -11.58 -25.95 24.78
C ASP A 33 -12.38 -25.11 23.78
N VAL A 34 -13.67 -24.96 24.05
CA VAL A 34 -14.62 -24.25 23.16
C VAL A 34 -14.24 -22.79 22.96
N PRO A 35 -13.88 -21.98 23.97
CA PRO A 35 -13.44 -20.60 23.79
C PRO A 35 -12.25 -20.51 22.83
N PHE A 36 -11.20 -21.28 23.06
CA PHE A 36 -10.03 -21.34 22.18
C PHE A 36 -10.42 -21.79 20.77
N ALA A 37 -11.23 -22.84 20.64
CA ALA A 37 -11.65 -23.35 19.33
C ALA A 37 -12.39 -22.28 18.51
N LEU A 38 -13.28 -21.49 19.12
CA LEU A 38 -13.99 -20.40 18.46
C LEU A 38 -13.05 -19.29 17.99
N GLU A 39 -12.07 -18.94 18.80
CA GLU A 39 -11.01 -17.99 18.40
C GLU A 39 -10.21 -18.50 17.19
N GLN A 40 -9.83 -19.77 17.20
CA GLN A 40 -9.10 -20.40 16.10
C GLN A 40 -9.94 -20.50 14.82
N ILE A 41 -11.22 -20.83 14.91
CA ILE A 41 -12.16 -20.84 13.78
C ILE A 41 -12.26 -19.43 13.18
N ALA A 42 -12.46 -18.40 14.00
CA ALA A 42 -12.51 -17.01 13.55
C ALA A 42 -11.18 -16.56 12.92
N GLY A 43 -10.06 -16.95 13.53
CA GLY A 43 -8.71 -16.70 13.02
C GLY A 43 -8.49 -17.35 11.65
N TRP A 44 -8.82 -18.64 11.50
CA TRP A 44 -8.71 -19.37 10.24
C TRP A 44 -9.59 -18.75 9.13
N GLN A 45 -10.82 -18.34 9.45
CA GLN A 45 -11.71 -17.70 8.47
C GLN A 45 -11.15 -16.38 7.94
N ARG A 46 -10.54 -15.56 8.80
CA ARG A 46 -9.84 -14.34 8.37
C ARG A 46 -8.59 -14.70 7.56
N ALA A 47 -7.82 -15.67 8.02
CA ALA A 47 -6.63 -16.13 7.32
C ALA A 47 -6.95 -16.68 5.94
N SER A 48 -8.05 -17.40 5.75
CA SER A 48 -8.44 -17.94 4.45
C SER A 48 -8.62 -16.86 3.37
N LEU A 49 -8.95 -15.62 3.76
CA LEU A 49 -9.07 -14.48 2.86
C LEU A 49 -7.78 -13.68 2.72
N LYS A 50 -7.03 -13.50 3.82
CA LYS A 50 -5.87 -12.61 3.90
C LYS A 50 -4.55 -13.34 3.66
N LEU A 51 -4.46 -14.60 4.07
CA LEU A 51 -3.28 -15.47 4.10
C LEU A 51 -3.66 -16.89 3.63
N PRO A 52 -4.16 -17.07 2.39
CA PRO A 52 -4.67 -18.36 1.92
C PRO A 52 -3.62 -19.48 1.99
N ASP A 53 -2.35 -19.19 1.78
CA ASP A 53 -1.24 -20.12 1.92
C ASP A 53 -1.14 -20.65 3.37
N TRP A 54 -1.14 -19.76 4.36
CA TRP A 54 -1.16 -20.15 5.77
C TRP A 54 -2.40 -20.98 6.12
N ALA A 55 -3.58 -20.56 5.65
CA ALA A 55 -4.85 -21.27 5.90
C ALA A 55 -4.89 -22.66 5.27
N SER A 56 -3.99 -23.00 4.34
CA SER A 56 -3.85 -24.33 3.75
C SER A 56 -3.11 -25.32 4.67
N HIS A 57 -2.38 -24.85 5.69
CA HIS A 57 -1.68 -25.69 6.65
C HIS A 57 -2.60 -25.99 7.84
N ASP A 58 -2.76 -27.26 8.16
CA ASP A 58 -3.50 -27.66 9.36
C ASP A 58 -2.61 -27.51 10.61
N GLY A 59 -3.22 -27.21 11.75
CA GLY A 59 -2.52 -27.10 13.03
C GLY A 59 -1.89 -25.75 13.33
N LEU A 60 -2.00 -24.75 12.45
CA LEU A 60 -1.56 -23.38 12.78
C LEU A 60 -2.43 -22.76 13.86
N ILE A 61 -1.79 -22.01 14.77
CA ILE A 61 -2.44 -21.20 15.79
C ILE A 61 -2.51 -19.76 15.30
N PHE A 62 -3.71 -19.19 15.31
CA PHE A 62 -3.98 -17.80 14.95
C PHE A 62 -4.05 -16.95 16.23
N PRO A 63 -3.47 -15.74 16.24
CA PRO A 63 -3.48 -14.86 17.40
C PRO A 63 -4.87 -14.25 17.59
N PRO A 64 -5.11 -13.58 18.74
CA PRO A 64 -6.29 -12.74 18.93
C PRO A 64 -6.55 -11.76 17.80
N GLN A 65 -7.73 -11.16 17.80
CA GLN A 65 -8.24 -10.35 16.68
C GLN A 65 -7.27 -9.26 16.20
N VAL A 66 -6.69 -8.48 17.12
CA VAL A 66 -5.91 -7.26 16.76
C VAL A 66 -4.64 -7.59 15.96
N PRO A 67 -3.74 -8.49 16.40
CA PRO A 67 -2.58 -8.87 15.59
C PRO A 67 -2.96 -9.46 14.23
N MET A 68 -4.08 -10.19 14.17
CA MET A 68 -4.58 -10.77 12.92
C MET A 68 -5.09 -9.71 11.93
N GLU A 69 -5.70 -8.63 12.42
CA GLU A 69 -6.14 -7.51 11.57
C GLU A 69 -4.97 -6.66 11.08
N GLN A 70 -3.98 -6.43 11.94
CA GLN A 70 -2.83 -5.55 11.66
C GLN A 70 -1.73 -6.22 10.82
N CYS A 71 -1.63 -7.55 10.81
CA CYS A 71 -0.60 -8.24 10.03
C CYS A 71 -0.73 -7.95 8.52
N SER A 72 0.35 -8.14 7.80
CA SER A 72 0.38 -8.04 6.34
C SER A 72 -0.56 -9.04 5.67
N SER A 73 -1.02 -8.71 4.46
CA SER A 73 -1.63 -9.70 3.57
C SER A 73 -0.54 -10.60 2.96
N GLN A 74 -0.94 -11.76 2.45
CA GLN A 74 -0.03 -12.63 1.71
C GLN A 74 0.66 -11.89 0.56
N PHE A 75 -0.09 -11.08 -0.19
CA PHE A 75 0.45 -10.30 -1.29
C PHE A 75 1.58 -9.37 -0.84
N THR A 76 1.37 -8.58 0.22
CA THR A 76 2.37 -7.60 0.69
C THR A 76 3.56 -8.29 1.36
N ALA A 77 3.35 -9.44 2.03
CA ALA A 77 4.45 -10.24 2.58
C ALA A 77 5.32 -10.87 1.48
N GLN A 78 4.69 -11.41 0.44
CA GLN A 78 5.41 -11.92 -0.74
C GLN A 78 6.14 -10.80 -1.51
N TYR A 79 5.57 -9.59 -1.56
CA TYR A 79 6.25 -8.43 -2.14
C TYR A 79 7.57 -8.14 -1.41
N LYS A 80 7.54 -8.09 -0.06
CA LYS A 80 8.73 -7.89 0.79
C LYS A 80 9.77 -9.01 0.60
N ALA A 81 9.33 -10.26 0.49
CA ALA A 81 10.23 -11.39 0.23
C ALA A 81 10.94 -11.25 -1.13
N ARG A 82 10.21 -10.91 -2.21
CA ARG A 82 10.82 -10.65 -3.53
C ARG A 82 11.78 -9.46 -3.50
N LEU A 83 11.41 -8.41 -2.77
CA LEU A 83 12.29 -7.25 -2.59
C LEU A 83 13.56 -7.64 -1.84
N ALA A 84 13.46 -8.40 -0.74
CA ALA A 84 14.61 -8.88 0.01
C ALA A 84 15.54 -9.75 -0.87
N GLN A 85 14.96 -10.65 -1.68
CA GLN A 85 15.72 -11.50 -2.61
C GLN A 85 16.51 -10.67 -3.63
N ARG A 86 15.88 -9.63 -4.22
CA ARG A 86 16.55 -8.72 -5.15
C ARG A 86 17.69 -7.95 -4.49
N LEU A 87 17.44 -7.35 -3.32
CA LEU A 87 18.45 -6.59 -2.59
C LEU A 87 19.65 -7.44 -2.18
N LEU A 88 19.42 -8.69 -1.75
CA LEU A 88 20.51 -9.63 -1.47
C LEU A 88 21.33 -9.96 -2.71
N ALA A 89 20.67 -10.17 -3.85
CA ALA A 89 21.38 -10.48 -5.10
C ALA A 89 22.24 -9.30 -5.58
N GLU A 90 21.83 -8.07 -5.32
CA GLU A 90 22.58 -6.86 -5.65
C GLU A 90 23.83 -6.67 -4.75
N GLU A 91 23.78 -7.13 -3.49
CA GLU A 91 24.89 -7.06 -2.55
C GLU A 91 25.88 -8.23 -2.66
N ALA A 92 25.42 -9.40 -3.14
CA ALA A 92 26.17 -10.66 -3.11
C ALA A 92 27.32 -10.74 -4.16
N VAL A 93 27.79 -9.63 -4.73
CA VAL A 93 28.75 -9.66 -5.86
C VAL A 93 30.09 -10.33 -5.53
N ASP A 94 30.48 -10.50 -4.24
CA ASP A 94 31.78 -11.09 -3.86
C ASP A 94 31.80 -11.90 -2.55
N ASP A 95 30.67 -12.27 -1.94
CA ASP A 95 30.67 -12.95 -0.62
C ASP A 95 29.79 -14.21 -0.58
N ASP A 96 30.44 -15.39 -0.46
CA ASP A 96 29.81 -16.69 -0.22
C ASP A 96 29.35 -16.91 1.24
N SER A 97 29.36 -15.86 2.07
CA SER A 97 28.96 -15.97 3.48
C SER A 97 27.46 -16.29 3.61
N PRO A 98 27.07 -17.09 4.61
CA PRO A 98 25.65 -17.39 4.84
C PRO A 98 24.84 -16.13 5.11
N THR A 99 23.77 -15.95 4.33
CA THR A 99 22.88 -14.80 4.47
C THR A 99 22.00 -14.90 5.72
N SER A 100 21.74 -13.76 6.35
CA SER A 100 20.93 -13.71 7.59
C SER A 100 19.96 -12.54 7.62
N LEU A 101 18.73 -12.85 8.08
CA LEU A 101 17.67 -11.89 8.34
C LEU A 101 17.46 -11.73 9.86
N VAL A 102 17.23 -10.51 10.31
CA VAL A 102 16.65 -10.23 11.63
C VAL A 102 15.42 -9.39 11.47
N ASP A 103 14.29 -9.89 11.95
CA ASP A 103 13.06 -9.12 12.11
C ASP A 103 12.98 -8.67 13.58
N LEU A 104 13.14 -7.38 13.82
CA LEU A 104 13.15 -6.78 15.17
C LEU A 104 11.74 -6.50 15.72
N THR A 105 10.69 -6.76 14.94
CA THR A 105 9.29 -6.44 15.27
C THR A 105 8.35 -7.54 14.80
N GLY A 106 8.67 -8.78 15.13
CA GLY A 106 8.11 -9.99 14.52
C GLY A 106 6.57 -10.08 14.46
N GLY A 107 5.86 -9.57 15.47
CA GLY A 107 4.40 -9.56 15.52
C GLY A 107 3.81 -10.96 15.35
N PHE A 108 2.81 -11.13 14.47
CA PHE A 108 2.29 -12.46 14.15
C PHE A 108 3.23 -13.31 13.27
N GLY A 109 4.31 -12.73 12.74
CA GLY A 109 5.31 -13.47 11.96
C GLY A 109 4.99 -13.64 10.49
N VAL A 110 3.98 -12.96 9.95
CA VAL A 110 3.59 -13.10 8.54
C VAL A 110 4.71 -12.63 7.62
N ASP A 111 5.18 -11.40 7.76
CA ASP A 111 6.27 -10.85 6.94
C ASP A 111 7.54 -11.69 7.09
N PHE A 112 7.89 -12.01 8.33
CA PHE A 112 9.02 -12.87 8.63
C PHE A 112 8.94 -14.22 7.91
N SER A 113 7.78 -14.88 7.90
CA SER A 113 7.62 -16.21 7.34
C SER A 113 7.89 -16.29 5.83
N TYR A 114 7.59 -15.22 5.09
CA TYR A 114 7.88 -15.14 3.67
C TYR A 114 9.30 -14.68 3.40
N MET A 115 9.78 -13.67 4.13
CA MET A 115 11.12 -13.12 3.96
C MET A 115 12.22 -14.12 4.37
N SER A 116 12.05 -14.81 5.49
CA SER A 116 13.05 -15.76 6.01
C SER A 116 13.45 -16.86 5.02
N ARG A 117 12.56 -17.24 4.10
CA ARG A 117 12.78 -18.28 3.08
C ARG A 117 13.91 -17.96 2.09
N VAL A 118 14.32 -16.69 1.99
CA VAL A 118 15.41 -16.28 1.08
C VAL A 118 16.75 -16.15 1.80
N PHE A 119 16.81 -16.49 3.10
CA PHE A 119 18.00 -16.42 3.92
C PHE A 119 18.39 -17.78 4.47
N ASN A 120 19.70 -17.97 4.73
CA ASN A 120 20.22 -19.20 5.35
C ASN A 120 19.88 -19.28 6.84
N ARG A 121 19.83 -18.14 7.53
CA ARG A 121 19.45 -17.99 8.92
C ARG A 121 18.48 -16.84 9.10
N ALA A 122 17.48 -17.00 9.93
CA ALA A 122 16.53 -15.95 10.26
C ALA A 122 16.25 -15.86 11.76
N ILE A 123 16.25 -14.67 12.30
CA ILE A 123 15.97 -14.36 13.70
C ILE A 123 14.71 -13.53 13.77
N TYR A 124 13.73 -14.04 14.50
CA TYR A 124 12.47 -13.36 14.80
C TYR A 124 12.53 -12.83 16.24
N VAL A 125 12.31 -11.53 16.42
CA VAL A 125 12.33 -10.86 17.73
C VAL A 125 10.96 -10.26 18.00
N GLU A 126 10.38 -10.58 19.17
CA GLU A 126 9.07 -10.07 19.59
C GLU A 126 9.03 -9.98 21.12
N GLN A 127 8.52 -8.87 21.64
CA GLN A 127 8.43 -8.64 23.09
C GLN A 127 7.24 -9.37 23.75
N GLN A 128 6.16 -9.63 23.01
CA GLN A 128 4.97 -10.31 23.52
C GLN A 128 5.19 -11.83 23.52
N SER A 129 5.32 -12.42 24.70
CA SER A 129 5.57 -13.86 24.87
C SER A 129 4.54 -14.74 24.18
N ILE A 130 3.27 -14.34 24.18
CA ILE A 130 2.19 -15.07 23.49
C ILE A 130 2.42 -15.19 21.99
N LEU A 131 2.92 -14.13 21.34
CA LEU A 131 3.24 -14.16 19.92
C LEU A 131 4.49 -14.99 19.63
N CYS A 132 5.48 -14.95 20.53
CA CYS A 132 6.65 -15.83 20.45
C CYS A 132 6.27 -17.31 20.57
N ASP A 133 5.34 -17.66 21.45
CA ASP A 133 4.87 -19.04 21.62
C ASP A 133 4.09 -19.51 20.38
N ILE A 134 3.27 -18.65 19.79
CA ILE A 134 2.59 -18.90 18.52
C ILE A 134 3.63 -19.08 17.40
N ALA A 135 4.64 -18.23 17.30
CA ALA A 135 5.70 -18.33 16.31
C ALA A 135 6.48 -19.66 16.44
N ARG A 136 6.89 -20.04 17.66
CA ARG A 136 7.57 -21.33 17.92
C ARG A 136 6.73 -22.54 17.53
N HIS A 137 5.40 -22.45 17.64
CA HIS A 137 4.49 -23.50 17.20
C HIS A 137 4.31 -23.50 15.67
N ASN A 138 4.11 -22.33 15.07
CA ASN A 138 3.74 -22.22 13.67
C ASN A 138 4.93 -22.39 12.71
N PHE A 139 6.12 -21.90 13.04
CA PHE A 139 7.26 -21.87 12.13
C PHE A 139 7.69 -23.26 11.65
N PRO A 140 7.77 -24.30 12.50
CA PRO A 140 8.03 -25.67 12.02
C PRO A 140 6.95 -26.17 11.06
N ILE A 141 5.66 -25.89 11.31
CA ILE A 141 4.55 -26.26 10.42
C ILE A 141 4.68 -25.57 9.06
N LEU A 142 5.18 -24.33 9.04
CA LEU A 142 5.43 -23.56 7.83
C LEU A 142 6.76 -23.92 7.14
N GLY A 143 7.53 -24.88 7.68
CA GLY A 143 8.82 -25.33 7.14
C GLY A 143 9.95 -24.31 7.36
N LEU A 144 9.92 -23.57 8.47
CA LEU A 144 10.91 -22.55 8.83
C LEU A 144 11.84 -23.06 9.95
N ASP A 145 12.42 -24.23 9.79
CA ASP A 145 13.28 -24.89 10.80
C ASP A 145 14.58 -24.10 11.07
N HIS A 146 14.98 -23.19 10.19
CA HIS A 146 16.14 -22.30 10.32
C HIS A 146 15.84 -21.01 11.08
N ALA A 147 14.59 -20.82 11.54
CA ALA A 147 14.15 -19.63 12.26
C ALA A 147 14.42 -19.75 13.76
N GLU A 148 15.07 -18.75 14.32
CA GLU A 148 15.29 -18.58 15.76
C GLU A 148 14.27 -17.58 16.32
N VAL A 149 13.58 -17.92 17.42
CA VAL A 149 12.59 -17.05 18.07
C VAL A 149 13.15 -16.51 19.39
N ILE A 150 13.36 -15.20 19.44
CA ILE A 150 13.84 -14.46 20.62
C ILE A 150 12.66 -13.66 21.20
N ASN A 151 12.37 -13.90 22.49
CA ASN A 151 11.38 -13.12 23.21
C ASN A 151 12.10 -12.05 24.04
N ASP A 152 12.30 -10.88 23.45
CA ASP A 152 12.99 -9.77 24.10
C ASP A 152 12.62 -8.43 23.43
N ASP A 153 13.09 -7.33 24.03
CA ASP A 153 13.00 -5.99 23.46
C ASP A 153 13.92 -5.84 22.23
N SER A 154 13.42 -5.22 21.18
CA SER A 154 14.13 -5.01 19.92
C SER A 154 15.45 -4.25 20.07
N THR A 155 15.50 -3.25 20.96
CA THR A 155 16.71 -2.45 21.24
C THR A 155 17.75 -3.25 22.00
N ALA A 156 17.34 -4.04 22.99
CA ALA A 156 18.23 -4.92 23.74
C ALA A 156 18.89 -5.97 22.83
N VAL A 157 18.11 -6.57 21.92
CA VAL A 157 18.64 -7.52 20.93
C VAL A 157 19.58 -6.80 19.97
N LEU A 158 19.22 -5.63 19.45
CA LEU A 158 20.04 -4.85 18.52
C LEU A 158 21.41 -4.49 19.11
N ASP A 159 21.49 -4.15 20.41
CA ASP A 159 22.74 -3.83 21.09
C ASP A 159 23.75 -4.99 21.03
N THR A 160 23.29 -6.20 21.22
CA THR A 160 24.11 -7.42 21.25
C THR A 160 24.26 -8.12 19.91
N LEU A 161 23.45 -7.73 18.92
CA LEU A 161 23.43 -8.33 17.59
C LEU A 161 24.78 -8.21 16.89
N GLY A 162 25.26 -9.31 16.30
CA GLY A 162 26.39 -9.31 15.36
C GLY A 162 26.02 -8.66 14.01
N ARG A 163 26.93 -8.74 13.04
CA ARG A 163 26.60 -8.32 11.66
C ARG A 163 25.67 -9.34 11.00
N VAL A 164 24.69 -8.83 10.26
CA VAL A 164 23.71 -9.61 9.51
C VAL A 164 23.52 -9.02 8.12
N SER A 165 22.93 -9.78 7.21
CA SER A 165 22.73 -9.33 5.82
C SER A 165 21.58 -8.33 5.71
N MET A 166 20.49 -8.52 6.46
CA MET A 166 19.33 -7.63 6.44
C MET A 166 18.67 -7.52 7.80
N ILE A 167 18.20 -6.33 8.14
CA ILE A 167 17.30 -6.09 9.27
C ILE A 167 15.96 -5.60 8.71
N PHE A 168 14.85 -6.15 9.23
CA PHE A 168 13.50 -5.72 8.96
C PHE A 168 12.86 -5.14 10.23
N LEU A 169 12.04 -4.09 10.08
CA LEU A 169 11.25 -3.49 11.14
C LEU A 169 9.86 -3.08 10.62
N ASP A 170 8.83 -3.35 11.41
CA ASP A 170 7.48 -2.81 11.27
C ASP A 170 7.10 -2.09 12.58
N PRO A 171 7.66 -0.89 12.83
CA PRO A 171 7.49 -0.21 14.12
C PRO A 171 6.03 0.17 14.35
N ALA A 172 5.51 -0.19 15.53
CA ALA A 172 4.16 0.13 15.95
C ALA A 172 4.04 1.62 16.32
N ARG A 173 2.86 2.20 16.18
CA ARG A 173 2.60 3.57 16.65
C ARG A 173 2.48 3.62 18.17
N ARG A 174 2.93 4.71 18.76
CA ARG A 174 2.61 5.02 20.17
C ARG A 174 1.18 5.53 20.25
N ASP A 175 0.32 4.83 20.98
CA ASP A 175 -1.07 5.22 21.21
C ASP A 175 -1.25 6.11 22.47
N ASP A 176 -0.24 6.89 22.86
CA ASP A 176 -0.24 7.52 24.18
C ASP A 176 -1.33 8.59 24.40
N HIS A 177 -1.99 9.16 23.37
CA HIS A 177 -3.03 10.19 23.59
C HIS A 177 -4.02 10.43 22.43
N GLY A 178 -4.34 9.47 21.59
CA GLY A 178 -5.45 9.64 20.60
C GLY A 178 -5.29 10.83 19.61
N SER A 179 -4.16 11.50 19.59
CA SER A 179 -3.86 12.54 18.62
C SER A 179 -3.38 11.89 17.31
N ARG A 180 -4.00 12.28 16.21
CA ARG A 180 -3.67 11.82 14.86
C ARG A 180 -2.38 12.46 14.33
N THR A 181 -1.28 12.35 15.06
CA THR A 181 0.04 12.74 14.54
C THR A 181 0.58 11.60 13.70
N TYR A 182 0.92 11.90 12.46
CA TYR A 182 1.44 10.94 11.49
C TYR A 182 2.93 11.26 11.25
N ALA A 183 3.78 11.11 12.29
CA ALA A 183 5.21 11.27 12.18
C ALA A 183 5.92 9.95 12.48
N ILE A 184 7.04 9.70 11.80
CA ILE A 184 7.86 8.50 12.04
C ILE A 184 8.45 8.50 13.46
N ALA A 185 8.69 9.69 14.04
CA ALA A 185 9.16 9.84 15.41
C ALA A 185 8.17 9.30 16.47
N ASP A 186 6.90 9.11 16.11
CA ASP A 186 5.86 8.57 17.00
C ASP A 186 5.82 7.03 16.98
N CYS A 187 6.75 6.38 16.27
CA CYS A 187 6.80 4.92 16.16
C CYS A 187 7.71 4.30 17.22
N MET A 188 7.43 3.04 17.58
CA MET A 188 8.24 2.21 18.47
C MET A 188 8.60 0.88 17.78
N PRO A 189 9.88 0.51 17.72
CA PRO A 189 11.06 1.28 18.15
C PRO A 189 11.25 2.57 17.32
N ASP A 190 11.90 3.59 17.89
CA ASP A 190 12.24 4.84 17.20
C ASP A 190 13.36 4.58 16.18
N VAL A 191 12.96 4.32 14.95
CA VAL A 191 13.89 3.96 13.85
C VAL A 191 14.83 5.10 13.50
N LEU A 192 14.42 6.37 13.65
CA LEU A 192 15.30 7.52 13.39
C LEU A 192 16.47 7.56 14.34
N THR A 193 16.21 7.36 15.63
CA THR A 193 17.25 7.29 16.67
C THR A 193 18.14 6.07 16.47
N LEU A 194 17.59 4.92 16.10
CA LEU A 194 18.32 3.66 15.93
C LEU A 194 19.04 3.54 14.57
N LYS A 195 18.79 4.43 13.62
CA LYS A 195 19.26 4.35 12.23
C LYS A 195 20.75 3.99 12.10
N ASP A 196 21.61 4.71 12.79
CA ASP A 196 23.06 4.53 12.66
C ASP A 196 23.51 3.17 13.23
N MET A 197 22.88 2.71 14.31
CA MET A 197 23.14 1.39 14.88
C MET A 197 22.64 0.28 13.94
N LEU A 198 21.44 0.42 13.38
CA LEU A 198 20.88 -0.53 12.41
C LEU A 198 21.83 -0.68 11.21
N LEU A 199 22.28 0.43 10.62
CA LEU A 199 23.17 0.44 9.47
C LEU A 199 24.61 -0.01 9.81
N ALA A 200 25.04 0.07 11.08
CA ALA A 200 26.29 -0.54 11.53
C ALA A 200 26.21 -2.07 11.54
N LYS A 201 25.02 -2.63 11.84
CA LYS A 201 24.79 -4.08 11.98
C LYS A 201 24.40 -4.74 10.64
N ALA A 202 23.69 -4.05 9.74
CA ALA A 202 23.31 -4.58 8.45
C ALA A 202 23.62 -3.59 7.31
N PRO A 203 24.05 -4.05 6.12
CA PRO A 203 24.19 -3.19 4.95
C PRO A 203 22.83 -2.68 4.47
N THR A 204 21.79 -3.49 4.59
CA THR A 204 20.42 -3.19 4.18
C THR A 204 19.45 -3.26 5.36
N VAL A 205 18.67 -2.20 5.55
CA VAL A 205 17.58 -2.15 6.53
C VAL A 205 16.27 -1.83 5.82
N MET A 206 15.28 -2.72 5.94
CA MET A 206 13.95 -2.51 5.39
C MET A 206 12.98 -2.09 6.51
N VAL A 207 12.35 -0.94 6.36
CA VAL A 207 11.39 -0.40 7.32
C VAL A 207 10.02 -0.32 6.69
N LYS A 208 9.06 -1.04 7.26
CA LYS A 208 7.64 -0.97 6.87
C LYS A 208 6.96 0.13 7.67
N LEU A 209 6.21 0.96 6.99
CA LEU A 209 5.53 2.10 7.60
C LEU A 209 4.08 2.18 7.13
N SER A 210 3.27 2.90 7.89
CA SER A 210 1.90 3.18 7.53
C SER A 210 1.79 3.96 6.21
N PRO A 211 0.86 3.61 5.31
CA PRO A 211 0.61 4.37 4.09
C PRO A 211 0.08 5.79 4.35
N MET A 212 -0.28 6.12 5.58
CA MET A 212 -0.75 7.46 5.96
C MET A 212 0.39 8.47 6.12
N LEU A 213 1.65 8.01 6.31
CA LEU A 213 2.80 8.88 6.43
C LEU A 213 3.08 9.64 5.12
N ASP A 214 3.51 10.89 5.24
CA ASP A 214 4.08 11.64 4.12
C ASP A 214 5.45 11.05 3.78
N TRP A 215 5.56 10.41 2.63
CA TRP A 215 6.79 9.72 2.26
C TRP A 215 7.95 10.66 1.95
N TYR A 216 7.69 11.87 1.40
CA TYR A 216 8.72 12.87 1.15
C TYR A 216 9.36 13.36 2.46
N LYS A 217 8.51 13.74 3.41
CA LYS A 217 8.96 14.13 4.74
C LYS A 217 9.71 13.01 5.44
N THR A 218 9.15 11.80 5.38
CA THR A 218 9.78 10.62 5.99
C THR A 218 11.17 10.34 5.41
N VAL A 219 11.36 10.43 4.09
CA VAL A 219 12.68 10.30 3.46
C VAL A 219 13.64 11.39 3.92
N ALA A 220 13.17 12.63 4.02
CA ALA A 220 13.99 13.75 4.49
C ALA A 220 14.47 13.55 5.94
N ASP A 221 13.62 13.01 6.83
CA ASP A 221 13.93 12.72 8.23
C ASP A 221 15.09 11.71 8.38
N PHE A 222 15.29 10.81 7.39
CA PHE A 222 16.43 9.88 7.35
C PHE A 222 17.74 10.48 6.83
N ALA A 223 17.77 11.76 6.47
CA ALA A 223 19.00 12.51 6.13
C ALA A 223 19.87 11.85 5.05
N GLY A 224 19.24 11.28 4.02
CA GLY A 224 19.93 10.68 2.87
C GLY A 224 20.30 9.21 3.01
N ALA A 225 19.88 8.51 4.06
CA ALA A 225 20.10 7.07 4.20
C ALA A 225 19.11 6.22 3.38
N VAL A 226 18.02 6.80 2.86
CA VAL A 226 17.02 6.06 2.08
C VAL A 226 17.53 5.82 0.66
N HIS A 227 17.69 4.54 0.32
CA HIS A 227 18.08 4.08 -1.02
C HIS A 227 16.87 3.92 -1.94
N GLU A 228 15.80 3.31 -1.41
CA GLU A 228 14.57 3.06 -2.14
C GLU A 228 13.33 3.34 -1.30
N VAL A 229 12.26 3.74 -1.97
CA VAL A 229 10.92 3.93 -1.41
C VAL A 229 9.94 3.08 -2.20
N HIS A 230 9.24 2.15 -1.57
CA HIS A 230 8.20 1.36 -2.21
C HIS A 230 6.83 1.74 -1.66
N ILE A 231 5.94 2.19 -2.54
CA ILE A 231 4.55 2.50 -2.24
C ILE A 231 3.72 1.33 -2.73
N VAL A 232 3.32 0.45 -1.81
CA VAL A 232 2.70 -0.83 -2.15
C VAL A 232 1.19 -0.76 -1.97
N SER A 233 0.48 -1.06 -3.05
CA SER A 233 -0.98 -1.10 -3.13
C SER A 233 -1.45 -2.45 -3.66
N THR A 234 -2.63 -2.86 -3.26
CA THR A 234 -3.33 -4.01 -3.83
C THR A 234 -4.82 -3.74 -3.88
N GLY A 235 -5.50 -4.20 -4.93
CA GLY A 235 -6.91 -3.89 -5.16
C GLY A 235 -7.18 -2.39 -5.25
N ASN A 236 -6.22 -1.61 -5.71
CA ASN A 236 -6.26 -0.15 -5.80
C ASN A 236 -6.41 0.57 -4.44
N GLU A 237 -5.84 0.00 -3.38
CA GLU A 237 -5.73 0.58 -2.04
C GLU A 237 -4.29 0.54 -1.57
N CYS A 238 -3.74 1.69 -1.14
CA CYS A 238 -2.38 1.76 -0.62
C CYS A 238 -2.31 1.08 0.75
N LYS A 239 -1.47 0.04 0.87
CA LYS A 239 -1.39 -0.81 2.06
C LYS A 239 -0.22 -0.48 2.95
N GLU A 240 0.93 -0.19 2.37
CA GLU A 240 2.16 0.05 3.13
C GLU A 240 3.12 0.93 2.35
N LEU A 241 4.00 1.58 3.09
CA LEU A 241 5.17 2.29 2.62
C LEU A 241 6.39 1.52 3.13
N LEU A 242 7.29 1.08 2.22
CA LEU A 242 8.55 0.45 2.59
C LEU A 242 9.70 1.40 2.27
N LEU A 243 10.58 1.60 3.23
CA LEU A 243 11.86 2.28 3.03
C LEU A 243 12.98 1.26 3.08
N VAL A 244 13.86 1.31 2.11
CA VAL A 244 15.13 0.56 2.11
C VAL A 244 16.22 1.55 2.47
N LEU A 245 16.87 1.34 3.61
CA LEU A 245 18.01 2.15 4.06
C LEU A 245 19.31 1.43 3.69
N GLY A 246 20.31 2.19 3.30
CA GLY A 246 21.65 1.71 3.01
C GLY A 246 22.71 2.60 3.65
N ARG A 247 23.98 2.12 3.66
CA ARG A 247 25.12 2.84 4.24
C ARG A 247 25.58 4.04 3.41
N GLY A 248 25.12 4.15 2.16
CA GLY A 248 25.44 5.26 1.27
C GLY A 248 24.71 6.55 1.67
N ARG A 249 25.03 7.60 0.92
CA ARG A 249 24.25 8.84 0.96
C ARG A 249 23.54 9.01 -0.39
N TYR A 250 22.24 8.88 -0.37
CA TYR A 250 21.41 8.87 -1.56
C TYR A 250 20.65 10.19 -1.68
N ALA A 251 21.05 11.02 -2.65
CA ALA A 251 20.39 12.30 -2.92
C ALA A 251 19.03 12.12 -3.57
N SER A 252 18.88 11.05 -4.37
CA SER A 252 17.68 10.74 -5.15
C SER A 252 17.35 9.26 -5.01
N PRO A 253 16.54 8.88 -4.03
CA PRO A 253 16.13 7.48 -3.87
C PRO A 253 15.31 7.00 -5.06
N LEU A 254 15.37 5.70 -5.35
CA LEU A 254 14.48 5.04 -6.29
C LEU A 254 13.09 4.96 -5.67
N VAL A 255 12.08 5.50 -6.35
CA VAL A 255 10.66 5.37 -5.94
C VAL A 255 10.00 4.32 -6.80
N VAL A 256 9.37 3.34 -6.17
CA VAL A 256 8.66 2.24 -6.81
C VAL A 256 7.19 2.29 -6.38
N CYS A 257 6.30 2.53 -7.34
CA CYS A 257 4.86 2.49 -7.17
C CYS A 257 4.34 1.14 -7.65
N ALA A 258 3.91 0.29 -6.74
CA ALA A 258 3.36 -1.02 -7.06
C ALA A 258 1.87 -1.10 -6.72
N ASN A 259 1.05 -1.58 -7.66
CA ASN A 259 -0.35 -1.90 -7.42
C ASN A 259 -0.70 -3.20 -8.13
N ASP A 260 -0.81 -4.28 -7.37
CA ASP A 260 -0.91 -5.63 -7.91
C ASP A 260 0.25 -5.90 -8.89
N GLU A 261 -0.01 -6.23 -10.15
CA GLU A 261 1.00 -6.45 -11.19
C GLU A 261 1.50 -5.17 -11.87
N GLN A 262 0.87 -4.02 -11.60
CA GLN A 262 1.28 -2.75 -12.19
C GLN A 262 2.42 -2.14 -11.37
N VAL A 263 3.55 -1.89 -12.01
CA VAL A 263 4.72 -1.27 -11.38
C VAL A 263 5.22 -0.09 -12.22
N LEU A 264 5.47 1.03 -11.55
CA LEU A 264 6.16 2.19 -12.10
C LEU A 264 7.31 2.57 -11.17
N SER A 265 8.51 2.78 -11.70
CA SER A 265 9.66 3.25 -10.90
C SER A 265 10.30 4.48 -11.53
N TYR A 266 10.82 5.38 -10.69
CA TYR A 266 11.52 6.59 -11.11
C TYR A 266 12.51 7.04 -10.02
N LYS A 267 13.50 7.87 -10.36
CA LYS A 267 14.37 8.52 -9.37
C LYS A 267 13.68 9.77 -8.82
N ALA A 268 13.63 9.91 -7.51
CA ALA A 268 13.13 11.15 -6.89
C ALA A 268 14.05 12.31 -7.30
N GLY A 269 13.49 13.39 -7.83
CA GLY A 269 14.25 14.55 -8.31
C GLY A 269 14.67 14.51 -9.79
N ASP A 270 14.37 13.43 -10.54
CA ASP A 270 14.58 13.40 -12.01
C ASP A 270 13.63 14.35 -12.77
N ASN A 271 12.70 14.94 -12.10
CA ASN A 271 11.88 16.02 -12.64
C ASN A 271 12.66 17.32 -12.50
N SER A 272 13.39 17.69 -13.56
CA SER A 272 13.90 19.04 -13.71
C SER A 272 12.78 20.05 -13.48
N ASP A 273 12.97 20.89 -12.47
CA ASP A 273 12.36 22.20 -12.31
C ASP A 273 10.83 22.28 -12.32
N ASN A 274 10.14 21.85 -11.25
CA ASN A 274 8.93 22.53 -10.73
C ASN A 274 8.24 21.82 -9.55
N HIS A 275 8.94 21.16 -8.63
CA HIS A 275 8.37 20.95 -7.31
C HIS A 275 8.76 22.10 -6.40
N THR A 276 8.01 23.21 -6.53
CA THR A 276 7.90 24.19 -5.45
C THR A 276 7.35 23.44 -4.25
N THR A 277 8.19 23.17 -3.27
CA THR A 277 7.76 22.84 -1.92
C THR A 277 6.74 23.87 -1.51
N ILE A 278 5.48 23.49 -1.47
CA ILE A 278 4.43 24.32 -0.86
C ILE A 278 4.70 24.25 0.65
N SER A 279 5.53 25.17 1.13
CA SER A 279 5.56 25.51 2.55
C SER A 279 4.20 26.13 2.89
N ASP A 280 3.69 25.92 4.10
CA ASP A 280 2.42 26.50 4.58
C ASP A 280 2.35 28.03 4.43
N SER A 281 3.49 28.73 4.26
CA SER A 281 3.57 30.14 3.92
C SER A 281 3.16 30.49 2.48
N ALA A 282 3.17 29.54 1.55
CA ALA A 282 2.79 29.78 0.14
C ALA A 282 1.26 29.71 -0.11
N LEU A 283 0.51 29.05 0.78
CA LEU A 283 -0.96 29.08 0.71
C LEU A 283 -1.55 30.45 1.06
N ALA A 284 -0.89 31.22 1.90
CA ALA A 284 -1.33 32.57 2.29
C ALA A 284 -0.99 33.66 1.26
N ALA A 285 -0.01 33.43 0.39
CA ALA A 285 0.50 34.46 -0.54
C ALA A 285 -0.18 34.47 -1.92
N ARG A 286 -1.07 33.51 -2.23
CA ARG A 286 -1.75 33.46 -3.54
C ARG A 286 -2.98 34.36 -3.67
N ASN A 287 -3.35 35.13 -2.63
CA ASN A 287 -4.48 36.03 -2.67
C ASN A 287 -4.13 37.49 -2.97
N THR A 288 -2.87 37.84 -3.19
CA THR A 288 -2.49 39.20 -3.57
C THR A 288 -1.23 39.16 -4.42
N CYS A 289 -1.34 39.18 -5.73
CA CYS A 289 -0.56 40.08 -6.60
C CYS A 289 -0.90 39.83 -8.08
N ASN A 290 -1.59 40.76 -8.68
CA ASN A 290 -1.50 41.07 -10.08
C ASN A 290 -0.20 41.84 -10.31
N THR A 291 0.75 41.26 -11.06
CA THR A 291 1.71 42.00 -11.87
C THR A 291 2.18 41.11 -13.01
N GLU A 292 1.96 41.62 -14.20
CA GLU A 292 2.44 41.16 -15.48
C GLU A 292 3.98 41.15 -15.45
N ASP A 293 4.59 39.99 -15.71
CA ASP A 293 5.91 39.94 -16.36
C ASP A 293 6.02 38.67 -17.21
N SER A 294 6.33 38.94 -18.47
CA SER A 294 6.45 38.07 -19.60
C SER A 294 7.57 37.02 -19.43
N LEU A 295 7.20 35.74 -19.31
CA LEU A 295 8.06 34.63 -19.67
C LEU A 295 7.27 33.72 -20.64
N SER A 296 7.87 33.52 -21.81
CA SER A 296 7.43 32.75 -22.97
C SER A 296 6.43 31.63 -22.73
N GLU A 297 5.16 31.93 -23.01
CA GLU A 297 4.03 31.03 -23.15
C GLU A 297 4.12 30.30 -24.51
N GLU A 298 4.86 29.19 -24.58
CA GLU A 298 4.80 28.30 -25.74
C GLU A 298 5.00 26.84 -25.32
N SER A 299 4.15 26.28 -24.45
CA SER A 299 3.95 24.81 -24.36
C SER A 299 2.79 24.34 -23.47
N ALA A 300 1.87 25.19 -23.04
CA ALA A 300 0.68 24.77 -22.27
C ALA A 300 -0.63 25.00 -23.07
N ASN A 301 -0.57 24.99 -24.39
CA ASN A 301 -1.70 25.34 -25.22
C ASN A 301 -2.45 24.13 -25.75
N ASP A 302 -3.71 24.06 -25.35
CA ASP A 302 -4.85 23.58 -26.13
C ASP A 302 -4.79 22.13 -26.62
N PHE A 303 -4.57 21.19 -25.72
CA PHE A 303 -5.13 19.87 -25.96
C PHE A 303 -6.66 19.98 -25.73
N ASP A 304 -7.35 20.60 -26.70
CA ASP A 304 -8.80 20.84 -26.69
C ASP A 304 -9.56 19.55 -26.46
N SER A 305 -10.65 19.62 -25.72
CA SER A 305 -11.50 18.46 -25.38
C SER A 305 -12.03 17.69 -26.58
N SER A 306 -11.95 18.26 -27.80
CA SER A 306 -12.24 17.56 -29.05
C SER A 306 -11.27 16.40 -29.36
N HIS A 307 -10.07 16.44 -28.82
CA HIS A 307 -9.04 15.42 -28.98
C HIS A 307 -9.06 14.35 -27.91
N TRP A 308 -9.88 14.50 -26.85
CA TRP A 308 -9.95 13.56 -25.74
C TRP A 308 -10.73 12.31 -26.15
N LYS A 309 -10.03 11.26 -26.53
CA LYS A 309 -10.65 9.96 -26.85
C LYS A 309 -10.56 8.95 -25.72
N TYR A 310 -9.55 9.10 -24.86
CA TYR A 310 -9.28 8.18 -23.74
C TYR A 310 -9.09 8.95 -22.46
N LEU A 311 -9.63 8.39 -21.36
CA LEU A 311 -9.47 8.88 -20.00
C LEU A 311 -8.69 7.86 -19.17
N TYR A 312 -7.76 8.36 -18.37
CA TYR A 312 -6.92 7.55 -17.49
C TYR A 312 -7.02 8.03 -16.04
N GLU A 313 -7.18 7.09 -15.14
CA GLU A 313 -7.19 7.34 -13.70
C GLU A 313 -6.05 6.54 -13.06
N PRO A 314 -5.02 7.21 -12.51
CA PRO A 314 -3.89 6.54 -11.88
C PRO A 314 -4.32 5.64 -10.72
N ASN A 315 -3.56 4.57 -10.47
CA ASN A 315 -3.79 3.68 -9.34
C ASN A 315 -3.37 4.31 -8.01
N ALA A 316 -3.71 3.65 -6.89
CA ALA A 316 -3.52 4.18 -5.55
C ALA A 316 -2.05 4.45 -5.20
N SER A 317 -1.09 3.64 -5.70
CA SER A 317 0.34 3.86 -5.45
C SER A 317 0.86 5.13 -6.13
N ILE A 318 0.44 5.38 -7.37
CA ILE A 318 0.75 6.61 -8.11
C ILE A 318 0.12 7.83 -7.42
N MET A 319 -1.14 7.71 -7.02
CA MET A 319 -1.84 8.78 -6.27
C MET A 319 -1.11 9.14 -4.98
N LYS A 320 -0.59 8.15 -4.26
CA LYS A 320 0.20 8.33 -3.04
C LYS A 320 1.58 8.91 -3.33
N ALA A 321 2.20 8.50 -4.42
CA ALA A 321 3.51 9.01 -4.85
C ALA A 321 3.45 10.47 -5.29
N GLY A 322 2.32 10.92 -5.88
CA GLY A 322 2.19 12.24 -6.45
C GLY A 322 3.03 12.48 -7.71
N CYS A 323 3.50 11.42 -8.37
CA CYS A 323 4.42 11.47 -9.52
C CYS A 323 3.68 11.69 -10.86
N PHE A 324 2.84 12.70 -10.91
CA PHE A 324 1.97 12.95 -12.07
C PHE A 324 2.73 13.40 -13.31
N ASP A 325 3.79 14.20 -13.13
CA ASP A 325 4.65 14.65 -14.24
C ASP A 325 5.37 13.47 -14.90
N VAL A 326 5.73 12.44 -14.12
CA VAL A 326 6.31 11.20 -14.66
C VAL A 326 5.32 10.48 -15.57
N LEU A 327 4.01 10.53 -15.27
CA LEU A 327 2.99 9.95 -16.14
C LEU A 327 2.90 10.71 -17.47
N GLU A 328 2.88 12.04 -17.43
CA GLU A 328 2.82 12.87 -18.64
C GLU A 328 4.03 12.63 -19.54
N GLN A 329 5.21 12.57 -18.95
CA GLN A 329 6.46 12.34 -19.70
C GLN A 329 6.54 10.93 -20.31
N ARG A 330 6.11 9.88 -19.59
CA ARG A 330 6.30 8.49 -20.02
C ARG A 330 5.17 7.95 -20.89
N PHE A 331 3.95 8.45 -20.68
CA PHE A 331 2.75 7.88 -21.31
C PHE A 331 2.08 8.82 -22.30
N ALA A 332 2.65 9.99 -22.58
CA ALA A 332 2.05 10.98 -23.48
C ALA A 332 0.57 11.26 -23.12
N VAL A 333 0.26 11.35 -21.86
CA VAL A 333 -1.03 11.76 -21.32
C VAL A 333 -0.99 13.21 -20.87
N HIS A 334 -2.13 13.86 -20.81
CA HIS A 334 -2.25 15.26 -20.35
C HIS A 334 -3.26 15.34 -19.21
N HIS A 335 -2.94 16.09 -18.16
CA HIS A 335 -3.89 16.41 -17.11
C HIS A 335 -5.12 17.14 -17.67
N ILE A 336 -6.31 16.74 -17.23
CA ILE A 336 -7.51 17.56 -17.42
C ILE A 336 -7.41 18.84 -16.58
N ASN A 337 -6.91 18.70 -15.36
CA ASN A 337 -6.61 19.77 -14.40
C ASN A 337 -5.69 19.19 -13.30
N PRO A 338 -4.66 19.90 -12.84
CA PRO A 338 -3.76 19.41 -11.80
C PRO A 338 -4.47 18.87 -10.54
N ASN A 339 -5.58 19.47 -10.16
CA ASN A 339 -6.35 19.05 -8.98
C ASN A 339 -7.32 17.88 -9.24
N SER A 340 -7.49 17.46 -10.50
CA SER A 340 -8.38 16.35 -10.85
C SER A 340 -7.72 14.99 -10.74
N HIS A 341 -6.40 14.94 -10.98
CA HIS A 341 -5.61 13.72 -11.11
C HIS A 341 -6.22 12.74 -12.14
N LEU A 342 -6.87 13.30 -13.17
CA LEU A 342 -7.38 12.58 -14.32
C LEU A 342 -6.59 13.02 -15.55
N PHE A 343 -6.27 12.05 -16.40
CA PHE A 343 -5.47 12.27 -17.59
C PHE A 343 -6.26 11.87 -18.84
N VAL A 344 -5.91 12.50 -19.95
CA VAL A 344 -6.52 12.23 -21.26
C VAL A 344 -5.47 12.03 -22.32
N ALA A 345 -5.83 11.28 -23.37
CA ALA A 345 -5.03 11.11 -24.57
C ALA A 345 -5.91 10.99 -25.81
N ALA A 346 -5.35 11.30 -26.99
CA ALA A 346 -6.00 11.09 -28.28
C ALA A 346 -5.91 9.63 -28.74
N GLU A 347 -4.84 8.93 -28.37
CA GLU A 347 -4.59 7.54 -28.74
C GLU A 347 -4.61 6.63 -27.53
N PRO A 348 -4.89 5.31 -27.70
CA PRO A 348 -4.93 4.38 -26.60
C PRO A 348 -3.51 4.07 -26.10
N ILE A 349 -3.33 4.08 -24.79
CA ILE A 349 -2.05 3.77 -24.14
C ILE A 349 -2.13 2.37 -23.56
N ALA A 350 -1.15 1.55 -23.91
CA ALA A 350 -0.93 0.26 -23.25
C ALA A 350 -0.26 0.48 -21.90
N ASP A 351 -0.51 -0.44 -20.95
CA ASP A 351 0.21 -0.56 -19.67
C ASP A 351 0.24 0.71 -18.79
N PHE A 352 -0.76 1.59 -18.96
CA PHE A 352 -0.92 2.73 -18.05
C PHE A 352 -1.13 2.21 -16.62
N PRO A 353 -0.39 2.74 -15.63
CA PRO A 353 -0.49 2.27 -14.25
C PRO A 353 -1.76 2.79 -13.55
N GLY A 354 -2.89 2.22 -13.91
CA GLY A 354 -4.21 2.65 -13.44
C GLY A 354 -5.35 2.05 -14.24
N ARG A 355 -6.47 2.77 -14.29
CA ARG A 355 -7.67 2.39 -15.04
C ARG A 355 -7.78 3.21 -16.32
N SER A 356 -8.12 2.55 -17.41
CA SER A 356 -8.28 3.15 -18.74
C SER A 356 -9.73 3.09 -19.20
N PHE A 357 -10.20 4.15 -19.83
CA PHE A 357 -11.57 4.29 -20.31
C PHE A 357 -11.58 4.91 -21.71
N ALA A 358 -12.47 4.44 -22.59
CA ALA A 358 -12.79 5.13 -23.84
C ALA A 358 -13.87 6.18 -23.57
N ILE A 359 -13.66 7.41 -24.02
CA ILE A 359 -14.63 8.51 -23.91
C ILE A 359 -15.65 8.40 -25.04
N GLU A 360 -16.92 8.29 -24.69
CA GLU A 360 -18.03 8.23 -25.65
C GLU A 360 -18.59 9.63 -25.95
N SER A 361 -18.69 10.47 -24.93
CA SER A 361 -19.17 11.85 -25.07
C SER A 361 -18.80 12.67 -23.84
N ILE A 362 -18.73 13.99 -24.04
CA ILE A 362 -18.44 14.99 -23.01
C ILE A 362 -19.59 16.01 -23.00
N ALA A 363 -20.00 16.43 -21.83
CA ALA A 363 -21.01 17.48 -21.67
C ALA A 363 -20.60 18.41 -20.52
N THR A 364 -20.97 19.68 -20.63
CA THR A 364 -20.97 20.60 -19.48
C THR A 364 -22.19 20.34 -18.58
N MET A 365 -22.33 21.11 -17.51
CA MET A 365 -23.53 21.02 -16.67
C MET A 365 -24.79 21.67 -17.29
N ASN A 366 -24.75 22.00 -18.59
CA ASN A 366 -25.89 22.49 -19.37
C ASN A 366 -26.96 21.40 -19.48
N LYS A 367 -28.23 21.76 -19.27
CA LYS A 367 -29.35 20.79 -19.28
C LYS A 367 -29.52 20.08 -20.64
N LYS A 368 -29.28 20.76 -21.76
CA LYS A 368 -29.44 20.17 -23.10
C LYS A 368 -28.33 19.14 -23.37
N GLU A 369 -27.10 19.49 -23.06
CA GLU A 369 -25.95 18.62 -23.25
C GLU A 369 -26.03 17.38 -22.34
N LEU A 370 -26.36 17.58 -21.04
CA LEU A 370 -26.56 16.48 -20.11
C LEU A 370 -27.69 15.53 -20.55
N LYS A 371 -28.78 16.05 -21.10
CA LYS A 371 -29.87 15.21 -21.63
C LYS A 371 -29.39 14.33 -22.77
N GLN A 372 -28.52 14.84 -23.64
CA GLN A 372 -27.92 14.07 -24.73
C GLN A 372 -26.94 13.01 -24.20
N LEU A 373 -26.03 13.40 -23.31
CA LEU A 373 -25.04 12.51 -22.70
C LEU A 373 -25.70 11.35 -21.96
N LEU A 374 -26.82 11.59 -21.27
CA LEU A 374 -27.54 10.61 -20.46
C LEU A 374 -28.55 9.79 -21.26
N ALA A 375 -28.71 10.03 -22.55
CA ALA A 375 -29.70 9.33 -23.37
C ALA A 375 -29.52 7.81 -23.27
N GLY A 376 -30.61 7.09 -22.91
CA GLY A 376 -30.62 5.64 -22.75
C GLY A 376 -29.96 5.11 -21.48
N LEU A 377 -29.47 5.96 -20.57
CA LEU A 377 -28.86 5.52 -19.31
C LEU A 377 -29.88 5.50 -18.17
N THR A 378 -29.92 4.37 -17.46
CA THR A 378 -30.65 4.21 -16.19
C THR A 378 -29.70 3.93 -15.02
N HIS A 379 -28.52 3.36 -15.31
CA HIS A 379 -27.48 3.00 -14.36
C HIS A 379 -26.14 3.54 -14.84
N ALA A 380 -25.29 3.98 -13.89
CA ALA A 380 -23.90 4.31 -14.16
C ALA A 380 -23.05 4.27 -12.89
N ASN A 381 -21.79 3.90 -13.05
CA ASN A 381 -20.75 4.06 -12.04
C ASN A 381 -20.26 5.52 -12.10
N ILE A 382 -20.42 6.28 -11.02
CA ILE A 382 -20.08 7.70 -10.99
C ILE A 382 -18.80 7.91 -10.16
N ALA A 383 -17.82 8.57 -10.76
CA ALA A 383 -16.63 9.08 -10.10
C ALA A 383 -16.59 10.61 -10.16
N VAL A 384 -16.16 11.23 -9.09
CA VAL A 384 -16.05 12.69 -8.96
C VAL A 384 -14.61 13.05 -8.59
N ARG A 385 -14.01 13.96 -9.37
CA ARG A 385 -12.66 14.47 -9.14
C ARG A 385 -12.64 15.98 -9.37
N ASN A 386 -12.24 16.77 -8.38
CA ASN A 386 -12.22 18.23 -8.48
C ASN A 386 -13.57 18.80 -9.00
N PHE A 387 -14.66 18.49 -8.33
CA PHE A 387 -16.00 18.84 -8.77
C PHE A 387 -16.86 19.29 -7.58
N PRO A 388 -17.77 20.28 -7.72
CA PRO A 388 -18.48 20.88 -6.59
C PRO A 388 -19.57 20.01 -5.96
N LEU A 389 -19.92 18.88 -6.58
CA LEU A 389 -20.94 17.95 -6.07
C LEU A 389 -20.32 16.64 -5.64
N THR A 390 -20.82 16.04 -4.58
CA THR A 390 -20.47 14.67 -4.21
C THR A 390 -21.10 13.65 -5.17
N VAL A 391 -20.59 12.39 -5.16
CA VAL A 391 -21.17 11.30 -5.96
C VAL A 391 -22.66 11.15 -5.69
N ALA A 392 -23.10 11.18 -4.42
CA ALA A 392 -24.50 11.03 -4.04
C ALA A 392 -25.39 12.18 -4.58
N GLN A 393 -24.90 13.42 -4.46
CA GLN A 393 -25.61 14.59 -4.98
C GLN A 393 -25.72 14.56 -6.50
N LEU A 394 -24.61 14.21 -7.18
CA LEU A 394 -24.59 14.11 -8.64
C LEU A 394 -25.54 12.98 -9.12
N ARG A 395 -25.48 11.81 -8.51
CA ARG A 395 -26.36 10.68 -8.80
C ARG A 395 -27.84 11.06 -8.70
N LYS A 396 -28.22 11.76 -7.62
CA LYS A 396 -29.59 12.27 -7.41
C LYS A 396 -29.98 13.28 -8.51
N LYS A 397 -29.07 14.21 -8.86
CA LYS A 397 -29.30 15.23 -9.88
C LYS A 397 -29.48 14.62 -11.28
N LEU A 398 -28.68 13.60 -11.63
CA LEU A 398 -28.73 12.90 -12.91
C LEU A 398 -29.83 11.82 -12.97
N LYS A 399 -30.47 11.49 -11.85
CA LYS A 399 -31.53 10.46 -11.69
C LYS A 399 -31.06 9.07 -12.16
N LEU A 400 -29.83 8.68 -11.83
CA LEU A 400 -29.24 7.39 -12.18
C LEU A 400 -29.16 6.48 -10.98
N LYS A 401 -29.29 5.18 -11.21
CA LYS A 401 -28.99 4.12 -10.24
C LYS A 401 -27.51 3.73 -10.34
N ASP A 402 -26.99 3.09 -9.29
CA ASP A 402 -25.61 2.60 -9.27
C ASP A 402 -25.42 1.36 -10.13
N GLY A 403 -24.21 1.19 -10.71
CA GLY A 403 -23.83 -0.01 -11.47
C GLY A 403 -23.96 0.14 -12.98
N GLY A 404 -23.96 -1.00 -13.67
CA GLY A 404 -23.92 -1.07 -15.12
C GLY A 404 -22.51 -0.98 -15.69
N SER A 405 -22.39 -0.94 -17.03
CA SER A 405 -21.11 -0.93 -17.76
C SER A 405 -20.60 0.47 -18.08
N THR A 406 -21.43 1.50 -17.92
CA THR A 406 -21.08 2.90 -18.19
C THR A 406 -20.46 3.54 -16.95
N TYR A 407 -19.40 4.31 -17.18
CA TYR A 407 -18.77 5.16 -16.17
C TYR A 407 -19.00 6.63 -16.50
N LEU A 408 -19.33 7.43 -15.48
CA LEU A 408 -19.42 8.88 -15.60
C LEU A 408 -18.37 9.51 -14.70
N PHE A 409 -17.45 10.25 -15.31
CA PHE A 409 -16.47 11.06 -14.58
C PHE A 409 -16.91 12.52 -14.58
N ALA A 410 -17.09 13.08 -13.39
CA ALA A 410 -17.37 14.50 -13.25
C ALA A 410 -16.13 15.21 -12.72
N THR A 411 -15.69 16.24 -13.44
CA THR A 411 -14.46 16.96 -13.14
C THR A 411 -14.56 18.43 -13.55
N THR A 412 -13.56 19.23 -13.17
CA THR A 412 -13.38 20.60 -13.63
C THR A 412 -12.12 20.66 -14.47
N ASP A 413 -12.20 21.23 -15.67
CA ASP A 413 -11.05 21.39 -16.56
C ASP A 413 -10.15 22.59 -16.17
N ALA A 414 -9.07 22.80 -16.90
CA ALA A 414 -8.11 23.88 -16.66
C ALA A 414 -8.74 25.29 -16.81
N GLN A 415 -9.83 25.43 -17.57
CA GLN A 415 -10.57 26.68 -17.75
C GLN A 415 -11.67 26.87 -16.70
N GLY A 416 -11.77 25.99 -15.70
CA GLY A 416 -12.78 26.05 -14.64
C GLY A 416 -14.17 25.57 -15.06
N ARG A 417 -14.32 24.96 -16.23
CA ARG A 417 -15.60 24.42 -16.69
C ARG A 417 -15.89 23.07 -16.05
N HIS A 418 -17.10 22.92 -15.56
CA HIS A 418 -17.56 21.65 -14.99
C HIS A 418 -18.01 20.70 -16.08
N LEU A 419 -17.30 19.59 -16.24
CA LEU A 419 -17.53 18.58 -17.28
C LEU A 419 -18.04 17.27 -16.69
N VAL A 420 -18.85 16.55 -17.46
CA VAL A 420 -19.23 15.17 -17.24
C VAL A 420 -18.83 14.36 -18.48
N LEU A 421 -17.97 13.37 -18.28
CA LEU A 421 -17.49 12.49 -19.34
C LEU A 421 -18.22 11.15 -19.23
N ARG A 422 -18.88 10.74 -20.28
CA ARG A 422 -19.45 9.39 -20.43
C ARG A 422 -18.39 8.48 -21.02
N THR A 423 -18.10 7.38 -20.35
CA THR A 423 -16.99 6.50 -20.70
C THR A 423 -17.34 5.03 -20.56
N LYS A 424 -16.58 4.18 -21.26
CA LYS A 424 -16.55 2.72 -21.10
C LYS A 424 -15.18 2.28 -20.63
N LYS A 425 -15.14 1.40 -19.60
CA LYS A 425 -13.90 0.80 -19.11
C LYS A 425 -13.29 -0.07 -20.20
N ARG A 426 -11.99 0.11 -20.46
CA ARG A 426 -11.19 -0.76 -21.33
C ARG A 426 -10.58 -1.89 -20.49
N LYS A 427 -10.38 -3.04 -21.11
CA LYS A 427 -9.57 -4.11 -20.51
C LYS A 427 -8.10 -3.75 -20.68
N SER A 428 -7.29 -3.97 -19.64
CA SER A 428 -5.83 -3.85 -19.75
C SER A 428 -5.34 -4.82 -20.83
N GLY A 429 -4.48 -4.33 -21.74
CA GLY A 429 -3.93 -5.15 -22.83
C GLY A 429 -4.77 -5.24 -24.13
N SER A 430 -5.92 -4.56 -24.25
CA SER A 430 -6.60 -4.43 -25.56
C SER A 430 -6.15 -3.16 -26.26
N LEU A 431 -5.25 -3.29 -27.25
CA LEU A 431 -5.03 -2.30 -28.30
C LEU A 431 -6.26 -2.19 -29.19
#